data_8d5e16d17be18c831166937cbef17555
#
_entry.id   8d5e16d17be18c831166937cbef17555
#
_cell.length_a   1.000
_cell.length_b   1.000
_cell.length_c   1.000
_cell.angle_alpha   90.00
_cell.angle_beta   90.00
_cell.angle_gamma   90.00
#
_symmetry.space_group_name_H-M   'P 1'
#
loop_
_entity.id
_entity.type
_entity.pdbx_description
1 polymer ?
#
loop_
_entity_poly.entity_id
_entity_poly.type
_entity_poly.pdbx_seq_one_letter_code
_entity_poly.pdbx_strand_id
1 'polypeptide(L)'
;VVLSSNKISNSKQNGICVSNYSSSVSVNSNSISGSGKSGISVSSHSKASLKDNAVNGSKSAAVSKSADSSISLPKVSGLSVNSVNNTDIQISFSGRSTNKCGYEIYRKTGAKGKYSAVGTTAKGKFTDGSFKANTDYYYKVRCYETVSGKRVYGGYSAEIKVRSATKRSVGKASVKVSDQVWTGKALKPAVTVKDGNVTLKKDRDYTVSYSANKDIGTA
;
A
#
# COMPACT_ATOMS: atom_id res chain seq x y z
N VAL A 1 -4.57 -11.22 29.72
CA VAL A 1 -5.24 -9.94 30.04
C VAL A 1 -5.69 -9.29 28.73
N VAL A 2 -6.90 -8.71 28.73
CA VAL A 2 -7.45 -7.95 27.60
C VAL A 2 -7.71 -6.51 28.04
N LEU A 3 -7.14 -5.56 27.30
CA LEU A 3 -7.39 -4.13 27.45
C LEU A 3 -8.11 -3.68 26.18
N SER A 4 -9.43 -3.52 26.23
CA SER A 4 -10.23 -3.21 25.06
C SER A 4 -11.24 -2.11 25.28
N SER A 5 -11.50 -1.34 24.21
CA SER A 5 -12.55 -0.32 24.13
C SER A 5 -12.42 0.80 25.17
N ASN A 6 -11.22 1.04 25.70
CA ASN A 6 -10.97 2.13 26.64
C ASN A 6 -10.76 3.45 25.89
N LYS A 7 -11.23 4.55 26.52
CA LYS A 7 -10.92 5.90 26.10
C LYS A 7 -9.94 6.53 27.10
N ILE A 8 -8.74 6.84 26.63
CA ILE A 8 -7.66 7.40 27.45
C ILE A 8 -7.23 8.73 26.84
N SER A 9 -7.23 9.78 27.63
CA SER A 9 -6.85 11.12 27.17
C SER A 9 -5.91 11.82 28.15
N ASN A 10 -5.01 12.63 27.59
CA ASN A 10 -4.13 13.55 28.33
C ASN A 10 -3.29 12.87 29.42
N SER A 11 -2.87 11.63 29.20
CA SER A 11 -1.95 10.95 30.12
C SER A 11 -0.60 11.69 30.15
N LYS A 12 -0.09 12.00 31.34
CA LYS A 12 1.25 12.62 31.50
C LYS A 12 2.39 11.70 31.08
N GLN A 13 2.16 10.39 31.03
CA GLN A 13 3.10 9.35 30.65
C GLN A 13 2.62 8.63 29.38
N ASN A 14 2.74 7.31 29.34
CA ASN A 14 2.16 6.49 28.27
C ASN A 14 0.64 6.40 28.42
N GLY A 15 -0.09 6.27 27.32
CA GLY A 15 -1.53 6.04 27.36
C GLY A 15 -1.85 4.66 27.93
N ILE A 16 -1.25 3.61 27.35
CA ILE A 16 -1.28 2.24 27.86
C ILE A 16 0.17 1.79 28.09
N CYS A 17 0.43 1.18 29.25
CA CYS A 17 1.71 0.57 29.56
C CYS A 17 1.51 -0.92 29.88
N VAL A 18 2.23 -1.78 29.14
CA VAL A 18 2.34 -3.21 29.41
C VAL A 18 3.75 -3.48 29.86
N SER A 19 3.92 -3.88 31.13
CA SER A 19 5.25 -4.03 31.77
C SER A 19 5.28 -5.16 32.79
N ASN A 20 6.42 -5.34 33.42
CA ASN A 20 6.64 -6.28 34.53
C ASN A 20 6.36 -7.74 34.15
N TYR A 21 7.06 -8.22 33.09
CA TYR A 21 6.98 -9.62 32.64
C TYR A 21 5.56 -10.06 32.24
N SER A 22 4.69 -9.11 31.88
CA SER A 22 3.33 -9.41 31.45
C SER A 22 3.33 -10.21 30.16
N SER A 23 2.80 -11.42 30.18
CA SER A 23 2.67 -12.28 29.01
C SER A 23 1.27 -12.23 28.42
N SER A 24 1.16 -12.30 27.09
CA SER A 24 -0.13 -12.45 26.39
C SER A 24 -1.19 -11.36 26.72
N VAL A 25 -0.77 -10.10 26.70
CA VAL A 25 -1.70 -8.97 26.86
C VAL A 25 -2.27 -8.58 25.49
N SER A 26 -3.58 -8.58 25.37
CA SER A 26 -4.29 -8.09 24.17
C SER A 26 -4.70 -6.64 24.37
N VAL A 27 -4.28 -5.75 23.47
CA VAL A 27 -4.59 -4.31 23.49
C VAL A 27 -5.39 -3.99 22.22
N ASN A 28 -6.72 -3.91 22.33
CA ASN A 28 -7.63 -3.90 21.19
C ASN A 28 -8.63 -2.75 21.25
N SER A 29 -8.87 -2.10 20.11
CA SER A 29 -9.96 -1.11 19.94
C SER A 29 -9.95 0.03 20.97
N ASN A 30 -8.78 0.40 21.51
CA ASN A 30 -8.68 1.53 22.45
C ASN A 30 -8.53 2.85 21.68
N SER A 31 -9.11 3.90 22.25
CA SER A 31 -8.94 5.28 21.79
C SER A 31 -8.01 6.02 22.77
N ILE A 32 -6.82 6.38 22.29
CA ILE A 32 -5.76 6.99 23.09
C ILE A 32 -5.40 8.34 22.47
N SER A 33 -5.40 9.41 23.26
CA SER A 33 -5.08 10.75 22.78
C SER A 33 -4.26 11.55 23.79
N GLY A 34 -3.36 12.42 23.27
CA GLY A 34 -2.61 13.37 24.09
C GLY A 34 -1.66 12.74 25.12
N SER A 35 -1.03 11.60 24.80
CA SER A 35 -0.07 10.96 25.72
C SER A 35 1.24 11.76 25.80
N GLY A 36 1.70 12.03 27.02
CA GLY A 36 2.96 12.76 27.29
C GLY A 36 4.23 12.00 26.87
N LYS A 37 4.13 10.68 26.68
CA LYS A 37 5.14 9.81 26.06
C LYS A 37 4.51 9.04 24.89
N SER A 38 4.63 7.74 24.85
CA SER A 38 4.04 6.92 23.80
C SER A 38 2.55 6.65 24.03
N GLY A 39 1.78 6.42 22.96
CA GLY A 39 0.40 6.00 23.08
C GLY A 39 0.30 4.62 23.76
N ILE A 40 1.04 3.65 23.23
CA ILE A 40 1.15 2.30 23.80
C ILE A 40 2.63 2.00 24.00
N SER A 41 3.00 1.54 25.22
CA SER A 41 4.36 1.12 25.54
C SER A 41 4.38 -0.32 26.06
N VAL A 42 5.32 -1.12 25.55
CA VAL A 42 5.53 -2.52 26.00
C VAL A 42 6.96 -2.65 26.49
N SER A 43 7.17 -2.97 27.77
CA SER A 43 8.50 -2.98 28.38
C SER A 43 8.70 -4.12 29.39
N SER A 44 9.93 -4.25 29.89
CA SER A 44 10.26 -5.19 30.98
C SER A 44 9.85 -6.63 30.64
N HIS A 45 10.40 -7.19 29.57
CA HIS A 45 10.18 -8.58 29.10
C HIS A 45 8.71 -8.93 28.80
N SER A 46 7.89 -7.92 28.51
CA SER A 46 6.45 -8.12 28.30
C SER A 46 6.09 -8.41 26.85
N LYS A 47 4.93 -9.05 26.65
CA LYS A 47 4.39 -9.40 25.32
C LYS A 47 2.99 -8.84 25.13
N ALA A 48 2.76 -8.10 24.05
CA ALA A 48 1.45 -7.57 23.71
C ALA A 48 1.06 -7.87 22.27
N SER A 49 -0.23 -8.13 22.04
CA SER A 49 -0.84 -8.12 20.72
C SER A 49 -1.67 -6.84 20.56
N LEU A 50 -1.50 -6.17 19.41
CA LEU A 50 -2.18 -4.90 19.13
C LEU A 50 -3.16 -5.08 17.97
N LYS A 51 -4.41 -4.59 18.15
CA LYS A 51 -5.41 -4.62 17.09
C LYS A 51 -6.35 -3.40 17.19
N ASP A 52 -6.58 -2.73 16.07
CA ASP A 52 -7.60 -1.67 15.89
C ASP A 52 -7.55 -0.51 16.89
N ASN A 53 -6.40 -0.16 17.44
CA ASN A 53 -6.28 0.96 18.35
C ASN A 53 -6.19 2.30 17.59
N ALA A 54 -6.87 3.33 18.07
CA ALA A 54 -6.74 4.70 17.62
C ALA A 54 -5.77 5.45 18.55
N VAL A 55 -4.61 5.85 18.01
CA VAL A 55 -3.56 6.55 18.78
C VAL A 55 -3.27 7.90 18.14
N ASN A 56 -3.52 8.99 18.85
CA ASN A 56 -3.36 10.35 18.35
C ASN A 56 -2.63 11.25 19.38
N GLY A 57 -1.82 12.19 18.87
CA GLY A 57 -1.19 13.23 19.69
C GLY A 57 -0.22 12.71 20.78
N SER A 58 0.41 11.57 20.57
CA SER A 58 1.49 11.09 21.46
C SER A 58 2.77 11.88 21.21
N LYS A 59 3.44 12.35 22.28
CA LYS A 59 4.64 13.17 22.14
C LYS A 59 5.87 12.39 21.62
N SER A 60 5.98 11.10 21.92
CA SER A 60 7.12 10.28 21.47
C SER A 60 6.77 9.42 20.27
N ALA A 61 5.92 8.42 20.44
CA ALA A 61 5.54 7.49 19.39
C ALA A 61 4.11 6.98 19.57
N ALA A 62 3.45 6.52 18.51
CA ALA A 62 2.19 5.81 18.65
C ALA A 62 2.40 4.53 19.46
N VAL A 63 3.44 3.76 19.10
CA VAL A 63 3.80 2.53 19.80
C VAL A 63 5.30 2.48 20.05
N SER A 64 5.69 2.09 21.26
CA SER A 64 7.09 1.84 21.63
C SER A 64 7.26 0.49 22.34
N LYS A 65 8.47 -0.06 22.32
CA LYS A 65 8.84 -1.25 23.09
C LYS A 65 10.30 -1.20 23.52
N SER A 66 10.64 -1.86 24.65
CA SER A 66 12.03 -2.16 25.01
C SER A 66 12.58 -3.31 24.17
N ALA A 67 13.91 -3.46 24.16
CA ALA A 67 14.58 -4.49 23.37
C ALA A 67 14.14 -5.92 23.74
N ASP A 68 13.94 -6.15 25.01
CA ASP A 68 13.58 -7.40 25.66
C ASP A 68 12.08 -7.77 25.56
N SER A 69 11.27 -6.89 24.99
CA SER A 69 9.83 -7.05 24.87
C SER A 69 9.39 -7.32 23.44
N SER A 70 8.22 -7.89 23.24
CA SER A 70 7.69 -8.22 21.92
C SER A 70 6.28 -7.68 21.69
N ILE A 71 6.03 -7.33 20.44
CA ILE A 71 4.73 -6.89 19.96
C ILE A 71 4.34 -7.75 18.76
N SER A 72 3.14 -8.31 18.79
CA SER A 72 2.54 -8.99 17.66
C SER A 72 1.45 -8.13 17.03
N LEU A 73 1.40 -8.14 15.71
CA LEU A 73 0.41 -7.40 14.92
C LEU A 73 -0.58 -8.37 14.28
N PRO A 74 -1.80 -7.92 13.96
CA PRO A 74 -2.80 -8.77 13.36
C PRO A 74 -2.37 -9.25 11.97
N LYS A 75 -2.84 -10.42 11.60
CA LYS A 75 -2.85 -10.87 10.21
C LYS A 75 -3.85 -10.01 9.42
N VAL A 76 -3.44 -9.58 8.23
CA VAL A 76 -4.36 -8.90 7.31
C VAL A 76 -5.41 -9.89 6.82
N SER A 77 -6.67 -9.46 6.76
CA SER A 77 -7.84 -10.25 6.36
C SER A 77 -8.66 -9.51 5.31
N GLY A 78 -9.67 -10.18 4.75
CA GLY A 78 -10.61 -9.58 3.81
C GLY A 78 -9.93 -9.07 2.53
N LEU A 79 -8.77 -9.63 2.13
CA LEU A 79 -8.13 -9.25 0.88
C LEU A 79 -9.03 -9.66 -0.29
N SER A 80 -9.46 -8.68 -1.07
CA SER A 80 -10.38 -8.84 -2.19
C SER A 80 -10.02 -7.91 -3.34
N VAL A 81 -10.51 -8.24 -4.53
CA VAL A 81 -10.39 -7.39 -5.72
C VAL A 81 -11.61 -6.50 -5.79
N ASN A 82 -11.41 -5.19 -5.88
CA ASN A 82 -12.48 -4.21 -6.07
C ASN A 82 -12.77 -3.96 -7.55
N SER A 83 -11.71 -3.82 -8.34
CA SER A 83 -11.84 -3.61 -9.77
C SER A 83 -10.59 -4.07 -10.51
N VAL A 84 -10.80 -4.49 -11.76
CA VAL A 84 -9.74 -4.74 -12.74
C VAL A 84 -10.13 -4.01 -14.02
N ASN A 85 -9.31 -3.06 -14.40
CA ASN A 85 -9.51 -2.31 -15.64
C ASN A 85 -8.22 -2.26 -16.47
N ASN A 86 -8.24 -1.55 -17.58
CA ASN A 86 -7.09 -1.48 -18.49
C ASN A 86 -5.90 -0.68 -17.92
N THR A 87 -6.11 0.06 -16.84
CA THR A 87 -5.11 0.97 -16.26
C THR A 87 -4.61 0.51 -14.89
N ASP A 88 -5.44 -0.21 -14.14
CA ASP A 88 -5.10 -0.61 -12.78
C ASP A 88 -5.88 -1.85 -12.29
N ILE A 89 -5.33 -2.45 -11.24
CA ILE A 89 -5.97 -3.45 -10.40
C ILE A 89 -6.13 -2.83 -9.03
N GLN A 90 -7.35 -2.75 -8.53
CA GLN A 90 -7.64 -2.23 -7.19
C GLN A 90 -7.99 -3.38 -6.25
N ILE A 91 -7.32 -3.40 -5.12
CA ILE A 91 -7.55 -4.37 -4.04
C ILE A 91 -7.89 -3.65 -2.74
N SER A 92 -8.70 -4.28 -1.90
CA SER A 92 -9.00 -3.83 -0.54
C SER A 92 -8.74 -4.93 0.47
N PHE A 93 -8.52 -4.53 1.70
CA PHE A 93 -8.18 -5.43 2.80
C PHE A 93 -8.40 -4.74 4.15
N SER A 94 -8.37 -5.51 5.23
CA SER A 94 -8.55 -5.04 6.61
C SER A 94 -7.54 -5.67 7.57
N GLY A 95 -7.57 -5.23 8.82
CA GLY A 95 -6.68 -5.70 9.88
C GLY A 95 -5.50 -4.78 10.10
N ARG A 96 -5.59 -3.94 11.12
CA ARG A 96 -4.57 -2.97 11.52
C ARG A 96 -4.25 -3.11 13.00
N SER A 97 -3.04 -2.72 13.38
CA SER A 97 -2.63 -2.63 14.78
C SER A 97 -3.10 -1.33 15.43
N THR A 98 -2.82 -0.22 14.75
CA THR A 98 -3.26 1.13 15.13
C THR A 98 -3.75 1.89 13.88
N ASN A 99 -4.27 3.10 14.06
CA ASN A 99 -4.57 4.01 12.95
C ASN A 99 -3.31 4.59 12.28
N LYS A 100 -2.12 4.27 12.77
CA LYS A 100 -0.82 4.68 12.22
C LYS A 100 -0.09 3.57 11.49
N CYS A 101 -0.65 2.35 11.46
CA CYS A 101 -0.03 1.24 10.74
C CYS A 101 -0.02 1.46 9.23
N GLY A 102 1.00 0.94 8.58
CA GLY A 102 1.08 0.82 7.14
C GLY A 102 0.86 -0.61 6.67
N TYR A 103 0.75 -0.76 5.36
CA TYR A 103 0.64 -2.06 4.71
C TYR A 103 1.68 -2.20 3.61
N GLU A 104 2.25 -3.38 3.47
CA GLU A 104 3.09 -3.76 2.34
C GLU A 104 2.34 -4.76 1.46
N ILE A 105 2.31 -4.45 0.17
CA ILE A 105 1.64 -5.25 -0.84
C ILE A 105 2.69 -6.03 -1.63
N TYR A 106 2.49 -7.33 -1.72
CA TYR A 106 3.34 -8.25 -2.46
C TYR A 106 2.56 -8.85 -3.62
N ARG A 107 3.23 -8.97 -4.76
CA ARG A 107 2.69 -9.56 -5.98
C ARG A 107 3.68 -10.57 -6.57
N LYS A 108 3.16 -11.65 -7.14
CA LYS A 108 3.89 -12.54 -8.03
C LYS A 108 3.14 -12.70 -9.35
N THR A 109 3.87 -13.04 -10.40
CA THR A 109 3.32 -13.35 -11.72
C THR A 109 3.24 -14.86 -11.88
N GLY A 110 2.04 -15.36 -12.18
CA GLY A 110 1.78 -16.80 -12.28
C GLY A 110 1.89 -17.55 -10.95
N ALA A 111 1.36 -18.75 -10.88
CA ALA A 111 1.28 -19.54 -9.63
C ALA A 111 2.67 -19.87 -9.04
N LYS A 112 3.65 -20.14 -9.90
CA LYS A 112 5.03 -20.51 -9.52
C LYS A 112 5.99 -19.32 -9.37
N GLY A 113 5.51 -18.09 -9.60
CA GLY A 113 6.33 -16.87 -9.52
C GLY A 113 6.81 -16.58 -8.08
N LYS A 114 7.87 -15.79 -7.96
CA LYS A 114 8.37 -15.28 -6.68
C LYS A 114 7.64 -13.98 -6.31
N TYR A 115 7.32 -13.82 -5.03
CA TYR A 115 6.74 -12.58 -4.52
C TYR A 115 7.78 -11.47 -4.45
N SER A 116 7.40 -10.29 -4.93
CA SER A 116 8.12 -9.05 -4.71
C SER A 116 7.17 -7.98 -4.17
N ALA A 117 7.69 -7.03 -3.40
CA ALA A 117 6.93 -5.89 -2.94
C ALA A 117 6.62 -4.99 -4.14
N VAL A 118 5.35 -4.58 -4.29
CA VAL A 118 4.90 -3.69 -5.36
C VAL A 118 4.43 -2.33 -4.86
N GLY A 119 4.32 -2.16 -3.55
CA GLY A 119 4.00 -0.88 -2.95
C GLY A 119 3.63 -0.96 -1.48
N THR A 120 3.41 0.22 -0.92
CA THR A 120 2.93 0.42 0.45
C THR A 120 1.75 1.38 0.47
N THR A 121 0.89 1.28 1.47
CA THR A 121 -0.22 2.21 1.71
C THR A 121 -0.52 2.31 3.20
N ALA A 122 -1.06 3.45 3.63
CA ALA A 122 -1.63 3.62 4.97
C ALA A 122 -3.15 3.34 5.01
N LYS A 123 -3.75 3.06 3.84
CA LYS A 123 -5.19 2.82 3.70
C LYS A 123 -5.45 1.34 3.49
N GLY A 124 -6.63 0.83 3.86
CA GLY A 124 -7.07 -0.54 3.59
C GLY A 124 -7.37 -0.83 2.11
N LYS A 125 -6.71 -0.13 1.19
CA LYS A 125 -6.82 -0.30 -0.27
C LYS A 125 -5.52 0.06 -0.96
N PHE A 126 -5.27 -0.57 -2.11
CA PHE A 126 -4.10 -0.31 -2.95
C PHE A 126 -4.49 -0.39 -4.43
N THR A 127 -3.87 0.45 -5.23
CA THR A 127 -4.05 0.48 -6.68
C THR A 127 -2.73 0.13 -7.35
N ASP A 128 -2.71 -0.99 -8.05
CA ASP A 128 -1.55 -1.44 -8.84
C ASP A 128 -1.73 -1.04 -10.30
N GLY A 129 -0.95 -0.07 -10.76
CA GLY A 129 -0.91 0.37 -12.15
C GLY A 129 0.25 -0.21 -12.95
N SER A 130 1.00 -1.17 -12.40
CA SER A 130 2.24 -1.69 -13.00
C SER A 130 2.12 -3.16 -13.41
N PHE A 131 1.16 -3.51 -14.25
CA PHE A 131 0.93 -4.89 -14.68
C PHE A 131 1.00 -5.06 -16.20
N LYS A 132 1.24 -6.29 -16.65
CA LYS A 132 1.08 -6.71 -18.04
C LYS A 132 -0.35 -7.15 -18.28
N ALA A 133 -0.89 -6.87 -19.46
CA ALA A 133 -2.23 -7.30 -19.84
C ALA A 133 -2.34 -8.84 -19.89
N ASN A 134 -3.55 -9.34 -19.70
CA ASN A 134 -3.91 -10.76 -19.84
C ASN A 134 -2.99 -11.72 -19.05
N THR A 135 -2.61 -11.31 -17.84
CA THR A 135 -1.62 -12.00 -17.00
C THR A 135 -2.22 -12.35 -15.64
N ASP A 136 -1.97 -13.56 -15.16
CA ASP A 136 -2.38 -13.97 -13.81
C ASP A 136 -1.38 -13.44 -12.79
N TYR A 137 -1.89 -12.65 -11.86
CA TYR A 137 -1.19 -12.14 -10.70
C TYR A 137 -1.76 -12.71 -9.42
N TYR A 138 -0.90 -12.82 -8.42
CA TYR A 138 -1.28 -13.25 -7.08
C TYR A 138 -0.80 -12.21 -6.09
N TYR A 139 -1.70 -11.77 -5.21
CA TYR A 139 -1.41 -10.75 -4.21
C TYR A 139 -1.51 -11.32 -2.81
N LYS A 140 -0.68 -10.81 -1.92
CA LYS A 140 -0.79 -10.94 -0.48
C LYS A 140 -0.35 -9.65 0.18
N VAL A 141 -0.90 -9.36 1.36
CA VAL A 141 -0.66 -8.11 2.09
C VAL A 141 -0.32 -8.43 3.53
N ARG A 142 0.59 -7.68 4.12
CA ARG A 142 0.83 -7.66 5.56
C ARG A 142 0.79 -6.23 6.09
N CYS A 143 0.38 -6.04 7.33
CA CYS A 143 0.52 -4.77 8.02
C CYS A 143 1.91 -4.63 8.64
N TYR A 144 2.33 -3.39 8.88
CA TYR A 144 3.48 -3.07 9.70
C TYR A 144 3.19 -1.87 10.60
N GLU A 145 3.83 -1.81 11.75
CA GLU A 145 3.86 -0.67 12.66
C GLU A 145 5.30 -0.22 12.85
N THR A 146 5.53 1.09 12.92
CA THR A 146 6.85 1.61 13.30
C THR A 146 6.93 1.68 14.81
N VAL A 147 7.71 0.79 15.38
CA VAL A 147 7.90 0.63 16.82
C VAL A 147 9.34 0.96 17.17
N SER A 148 9.57 1.99 17.98
CA SER A 148 10.92 2.46 18.35
C SER A 148 11.85 2.63 17.12
N GLY A 149 11.33 3.21 16.03
CA GLY A 149 12.09 3.47 14.80
C GLY A 149 12.29 2.27 13.87
N LYS A 150 11.82 1.07 14.23
CA LYS A 150 11.93 -0.15 13.40
C LYS A 150 10.55 -0.67 13.00
N ARG A 151 10.44 -1.27 11.81
CA ARG A 151 9.20 -1.92 11.38
C ARG A 151 9.03 -3.28 12.06
N VAL A 152 7.88 -3.45 12.68
CA VAL A 152 7.36 -4.74 13.15
C VAL A 152 6.24 -5.14 12.19
N TYR A 153 6.18 -6.40 11.79
CA TYR A 153 5.26 -6.87 10.78
C TYR A 153 4.23 -7.84 11.35
N GLY A 154 2.99 -7.74 10.85
CA GLY A 154 1.97 -8.75 11.05
C GLY A 154 2.08 -9.91 10.05
N GLY A 155 1.21 -10.89 10.22
CA GLY A 155 1.11 -12.01 9.29
C GLY A 155 0.56 -11.58 7.91
N TYR A 156 0.97 -12.29 6.86
CA TYR A 156 0.39 -12.11 5.53
C TYR A 156 -1.08 -12.53 5.49
N SER A 157 -1.87 -11.83 4.69
CA SER A 157 -3.21 -12.25 4.30
C SER A 157 -3.21 -13.64 3.61
N ALA A 158 -4.39 -14.20 3.40
CA ALA A 158 -4.57 -15.20 2.36
C ALA A 158 -4.15 -14.62 1.01
N GLU A 159 -3.71 -15.47 0.08
CA GLU A 159 -3.39 -15.11 -1.29
C GLU A 159 -4.68 -14.94 -2.09
N ILE A 160 -4.74 -13.94 -2.97
CA ILE A 160 -5.80 -13.85 -3.99
C ILE A 160 -5.20 -13.88 -5.38
N LYS A 161 -5.90 -14.54 -6.31
CA LYS A 161 -5.58 -14.55 -7.73
C LYS A 161 -6.37 -13.46 -8.45
N VAL A 162 -5.70 -12.74 -9.34
CA VAL A 162 -6.30 -11.71 -10.20
C VAL A 162 -5.81 -11.92 -11.62
N ARG A 163 -6.74 -12.02 -12.58
CA ARG A 163 -6.43 -11.93 -14.00
C ARG A 163 -6.49 -10.46 -14.39
N SER A 164 -5.38 -9.89 -14.89
CA SER A 164 -5.39 -8.53 -15.40
C SER A 164 -6.21 -8.42 -16.69
N ALA A 165 -6.75 -7.24 -16.97
CA ALA A 165 -7.53 -7.00 -18.16
C ALA A 165 -6.74 -7.33 -19.44
N THR A 166 -7.43 -7.76 -20.47
CA THR A 166 -6.88 -7.88 -21.82
C THR A 166 -6.60 -6.48 -22.36
N LYS A 167 -5.57 -6.34 -23.21
CA LYS A 167 -5.40 -5.10 -23.97
C LYS A 167 -6.68 -4.84 -24.77
N ARG A 168 -7.30 -3.69 -24.61
CA ARG A 168 -8.37 -3.27 -25.50
C ARG A 168 -7.80 -3.06 -26.90
N SER A 169 -8.56 -3.45 -27.91
CA SER A 169 -8.30 -3.01 -29.27
C SER A 169 -8.47 -1.48 -29.31
N VAL A 170 -7.39 -0.77 -29.62
CA VAL A 170 -7.39 0.69 -29.74
C VAL A 170 -7.87 1.19 -31.12
N GLY A 171 -8.55 0.35 -31.90
CA GLY A 171 -9.03 0.69 -33.23
C GLY A 171 -10.01 1.89 -33.28
N LYS A 172 -10.51 2.34 -32.14
CA LYS A 172 -11.33 3.56 -31.97
C LYS A 172 -10.66 4.62 -31.09
N ALA A 173 -9.38 4.44 -30.76
CA ALA A 173 -8.67 5.43 -29.94
C ALA A 173 -8.38 6.69 -30.75
N SER A 174 -8.54 7.85 -30.12
CA SER A 174 -8.09 9.12 -30.66
C SER A 174 -6.60 9.30 -30.38
N VAL A 175 -5.84 9.65 -31.39
CA VAL A 175 -4.42 9.97 -31.28
C VAL A 175 -4.23 11.46 -31.54
N LYS A 176 -3.63 12.15 -30.59
CA LYS A 176 -3.22 13.54 -30.74
C LYS A 176 -1.72 13.63 -30.73
N VAL A 177 -1.14 14.23 -31.76
CA VAL A 177 0.28 14.55 -31.84
C VAL A 177 0.42 16.05 -31.63
N SER A 178 1.40 16.47 -30.83
CA SER A 178 1.67 17.90 -30.61
C SER A 178 2.34 18.50 -31.84
N ASP A 179 1.85 19.68 -32.24
CA ASP A 179 2.47 20.44 -33.33
C ASP A 179 3.93 20.75 -33.01
N GLN A 180 4.76 20.71 -34.04
CA GLN A 180 6.19 21.02 -33.91
C GLN A 180 6.62 22.03 -34.96
N VAL A 181 7.54 22.90 -34.59
CA VAL A 181 8.20 23.79 -35.56
C VAL A 181 9.38 23.06 -36.16
N TRP A 182 9.51 23.11 -37.47
CA TRP A 182 10.62 22.49 -38.17
C TRP A 182 11.95 23.13 -37.77
N THR A 183 12.93 22.32 -37.42
CA THR A 183 14.23 22.75 -36.90
C THR A 183 15.43 22.25 -37.73
N GLY A 184 15.18 21.56 -38.86
CA GLY A 184 16.22 20.86 -39.63
C GLY A 184 16.77 19.60 -38.96
N LYS A 185 16.21 19.21 -37.81
CA LYS A 185 16.60 18.00 -37.07
C LYS A 185 15.41 17.05 -36.91
N ALA A 186 15.68 15.76 -36.69
CA ALA A 186 14.63 14.79 -36.41
C ALA A 186 13.81 15.19 -35.19
N LEU A 187 12.50 15.28 -35.34
CA LEU A 187 11.56 15.69 -34.29
C LEU A 187 10.91 14.46 -33.66
N LYS A 188 10.63 14.54 -32.35
CA LYS A 188 9.92 13.49 -31.59
C LYS A 188 8.77 14.13 -30.82
N PRO A 189 7.67 14.50 -31.50
CA PRO A 189 6.54 15.16 -30.86
C PRO A 189 5.90 14.30 -29.79
N ALA A 190 5.32 14.93 -28.77
CA ALA A 190 4.55 14.22 -27.79
C ALA A 190 3.27 13.64 -28.40
N VAL A 191 3.00 12.38 -28.12
CA VAL A 191 1.82 11.65 -28.60
C VAL A 191 0.93 11.32 -27.42
N THR A 192 -0.32 11.75 -27.47
CA THR A 192 -1.34 11.40 -26.50
C THR A 192 -2.38 10.49 -27.16
N VAL A 193 -2.65 9.36 -26.56
CA VAL A 193 -3.66 8.40 -27.03
C VAL A 193 -4.78 8.30 -26.00
N LYS A 194 -6.02 8.42 -26.46
CA LYS A 194 -7.22 8.27 -25.62
C LYS A 194 -8.15 7.20 -26.19
N ASP A 195 -8.65 6.32 -25.32
CA ASP A 195 -9.73 5.37 -25.60
C ASP A 195 -10.98 5.85 -24.84
N GLY A 196 -11.84 6.58 -25.55
CA GLY A 196 -12.93 7.34 -24.95
C GLY A 196 -12.39 8.38 -23.97
N ASN A 197 -12.84 8.35 -22.72
CA ASN A 197 -12.40 9.27 -21.66
C ASN A 197 -11.09 8.84 -20.96
N VAL A 198 -10.49 7.70 -21.33
CA VAL A 198 -9.29 7.17 -20.69
C VAL A 198 -8.05 7.56 -21.47
N THR A 199 -7.12 8.30 -20.84
CA THR A 199 -5.80 8.56 -21.42
C THR A 199 -4.91 7.35 -21.21
N LEU A 200 -4.42 6.78 -22.29
CA LEU A 200 -3.52 5.63 -22.26
C LEU A 200 -2.08 6.07 -21.90
N LYS A 201 -1.32 5.19 -21.28
CA LYS A 201 0.08 5.45 -20.88
C LYS A 201 1.05 4.88 -21.92
N LYS A 202 1.95 5.75 -22.42
CA LYS A 202 3.07 5.34 -23.26
C LYS A 202 3.90 4.26 -22.54
N ASP A 203 4.48 3.36 -23.33
CA ASP A 203 5.34 2.23 -22.92
C ASP A 203 4.63 1.17 -22.05
N ARG A 204 3.38 1.40 -21.67
CA ARG A 204 2.51 0.41 -21.04
C ARG A 204 1.37 -0.04 -21.95
N ASP A 205 0.62 0.90 -22.48
CA ASP A 205 -0.61 0.67 -23.25
C ASP A 205 -0.36 0.80 -24.78
N TYR A 206 0.60 1.63 -25.16
CA TYR A 206 1.04 1.81 -26.54
C TYR A 206 2.53 2.16 -26.60
N THR A 207 3.14 1.93 -27.79
CA THR A 207 4.49 2.37 -28.10
C THR A 207 4.43 3.39 -29.24
N VAL A 208 5.44 4.28 -29.30
CA VAL A 208 5.59 5.28 -30.36
C VAL A 208 6.92 5.05 -31.05
N SER A 209 6.88 4.91 -32.36
CA SER A 209 8.06 4.94 -33.21
C SER A 209 7.99 6.15 -34.14
N TYR A 210 9.14 6.69 -34.49
CA TYR A 210 9.27 7.83 -35.40
C TYR A 210 10.10 7.41 -36.58
N SER A 211 9.60 7.73 -37.80
CA SER A 211 10.31 7.51 -39.03
C SER A 211 10.10 8.72 -39.96
N ALA A 212 11.03 9.01 -40.82
CA ALA A 212 10.96 10.10 -41.79
C ALA A 212 10.54 11.48 -41.22
N ASN A 213 10.93 11.76 -39.97
CA ASN A 213 10.46 12.92 -39.16
C ASN A 213 11.48 14.08 -39.16
N LYS A 214 12.35 14.15 -40.18
CA LYS A 214 13.35 15.22 -40.31
C LYS A 214 12.95 16.24 -41.40
N ASP A 215 12.37 15.76 -42.49
CA ASP A 215 12.05 16.58 -43.64
C ASP A 215 10.60 17.12 -43.56
N ILE A 216 10.35 18.20 -44.29
CA ILE A 216 8.99 18.77 -44.44
C ILE A 216 8.14 17.80 -45.23
N GLY A 217 6.99 17.40 -44.68
CA GLY A 217 6.07 16.48 -45.31
C GLY A 217 5.04 15.92 -44.36
N THR A 218 4.19 15.02 -44.83
CA THR A 218 3.26 14.25 -44.00
C THR A 218 4.00 13.05 -43.42
N ALA A 219 3.97 12.94 -42.10
CA ALA A 219 4.55 11.79 -41.36
C ALA A 219 3.54 10.63 -41.29
#